data_784fee6ae1fc2f2282b489146f38ed11
#
_entry.id   784fee6ae1fc2f2282b489146f38ed11
#
_cell.length_a   1.000
_cell.length_b   1.000
_cell.length_c   1.000
_cell.angle_alpha   90.00
_cell.angle_beta   90.00
_cell.angle_gamma   90.00
#
_symmetry.space_group_name_H-M   'P 1'
#
loop_
_entity.id
_entity.type
_entity.pdbx_description
1 polymer ?
#
loop_
_entity_poly.entity_id
_entity_poly.type
_entity_poly.pdbx_seq_one_letter_code
_entity_poly.pdbx_strand_id
1 'polypeptide(L)'
;PMEYIFQYLERKFGKKKPQLVEPNKKVLKDGYNYAANIQAIPNTYNVEPAHQPKGLYRNITGNQATAWGLLAAAEKANLPLFCGSYPITPATGILEELAIHKSLGAKTLQAEDEIAGICTAIGAAFAGNLAVTTTSGPGLSLKSEAMGLAVMTELPLVIVDVQRAGPSTGIPTKTEQTDLNQALYGRNGECPMVVMAAHSPADCFDAAFNAAKIALEHMTPVLLLTEGFLGNGSEPWHIPSMKDYTYFLWVLGEKYYAAEDWYCYNGIFAVAELPEDNKWDSLQALDRDPNYLVKPDGEYMVPEINMNMSLPANDERNSF
;
A
#
# COMPACT_ATOMS: atom_id res chain seq x y z
N PRO A 1 9.29 8.28 -32.33
CA PRO A 1 9.51 7.85 -33.72
C PRO A 1 8.53 6.73 -34.07
N MET A 2 7.97 6.79 -35.26
CA MET A 2 6.94 5.86 -35.75
C MET A 2 7.44 4.40 -35.75
N GLU A 3 8.72 4.19 -35.91
CA GLU A 3 9.40 2.89 -35.92
C GLU A 3 9.11 2.05 -34.66
N TYR A 4 9.15 2.66 -33.47
CA TYR A 4 8.83 1.96 -32.22
C TYR A 4 7.38 1.47 -32.17
N ILE A 5 6.46 2.26 -32.75
CA ILE A 5 5.04 1.85 -32.81
C ILE A 5 4.88 0.70 -33.79
N PHE A 6 5.59 0.71 -34.91
CA PHE A 6 5.59 -0.42 -35.85
C PHE A 6 6.11 -1.70 -35.21
N GLN A 7 7.22 -1.64 -34.50
CA GLN A 7 7.76 -2.77 -33.74
C GLN A 7 6.79 -3.26 -32.66
N TYR A 8 6.07 -2.35 -31.99
CA TYR A 8 5.04 -2.72 -31.04
C TYR A 8 3.90 -3.48 -31.71
N LEU A 9 3.40 -3.01 -32.88
CA LEU A 9 2.34 -3.68 -33.64
C LEU A 9 2.77 -5.08 -34.07
N GLU A 10 4.02 -5.24 -34.50
CA GLU A 10 4.59 -6.55 -34.86
C GLU A 10 4.64 -7.49 -33.67
N ARG A 11 5.13 -7.03 -32.51
CA ARG A 11 5.16 -7.85 -31.28
C ARG A 11 3.78 -8.25 -30.81
N LYS A 12 2.80 -7.32 -30.85
CA LYS A 12 1.46 -7.53 -30.34
C LYS A 12 0.63 -8.46 -31.23
N PHE A 13 0.68 -8.26 -32.51
CA PHE A 13 -0.20 -8.92 -33.48
C PHE A 13 0.51 -9.98 -34.34
N GLY A 14 1.82 -9.85 -34.55
CA GLY A 14 2.56 -10.68 -35.53
C GLY A 14 2.39 -12.18 -35.35
N LYS A 15 2.34 -12.68 -34.12
CA LYS A 15 2.14 -14.11 -33.84
C LYS A 15 0.68 -14.58 -33.90
N LYS A 16 -0.26 -13.76 -33.40
CA LYS A 16 -1.66 -14.18 -33.22
C LYS A 16 -2.58 -13.75 -34.36
N LYS A 17 -2.30 -12.61 -34.99
CA LYS A 17 -3.14 -11.99 -36.03
C LYS A 17 -2.26 -11.23 -37.05
N PRO A 18 -1.36 -11.90 -37.77
CA PRO A 18 -0.40 -11.23 -38.66
C PRO A 18 -1.06 -10.36 -39.74
N GLN A 19 -2.25 -10.73 -40.19
CA GLN A 19 -3.03 -9.96 -41.16
C GLN A 19 -3.42 -8.55 -40.70
N LEU A 20 -3.33 -8.26 -39.39
CA LEU A 20 -3.64 -6.92 -38.86
C LEU A 20 -2.42 -6.00 -38.82
N VAL A 21 -1.20 -6.51 -38.96
CA VAL A 21 0.02 -5.70 -38.79
C VAL A 21 0.13 -4.64 -39.86
N GLU A 22 0.15 -5.03 -41.12
CA GLU A 22 0.33 -4.10 -42.23
C GLU A 22 -0.82 -3.10 -42.41
N PRO A 23 -2.11 -3.47 -42.29
CA PRO A 23 -3.19 -2.50 -42.32
C PRO A 23 -3.06 -1.45 -41.21
N ASN A 24 -2.71 -1.84 -39.97
CA ASN A 24 -2.54 -0.89 -38.87
C ASN A 24 -1.33 0.04 -39.09
N LYS A 25 -0.21 -0.46 -39.59
CA LYS A 25 0.93 0.39 -39.95
C LYS A 25 0.55 1.39 -41.03
N LYS A 26 -0.20 0.96 -42.05
CA LYS A 26 -0.66 1.85 -43.11
C LYS A 26 -1.54 2.97 -42.57
N VAL A 27 -2.59 2.64 -41.78
CA VAL A 27 -3.50 3.64 -41.19
C VAL A 27 -2.71 4.63 -40.33
N LEU A 28 -1.76 4.16 -39.51
CA LEU A 28 -0.90 5.02 -38.71
C LEU A 28 -0.10 5.98 -39.56
N LYS A 29 0.50 5.48 -40.64
CA LYS A 29 1.31 6.29 -41.58
C LYS A 29 0.44 7.29 -42.35
N ASP A 30 -0.75 6.87 -42.78
CA ASP A 30 -1.69 7.72 -43.50
C ASP A 30 -2.20 8.85 -42.58
N GLY A 31 -2.53 8.57 -41.32
CA GLY A 31 -2.91 9.58 -40.33
C GLY A 31 -1.78 10.58 -40.03
N TYR A 32 -0.57 10.10 -39.90
CA TYR A 32 0.59 10.96 -39.68
C TYR A 32 0.80 11.91 -40.89
N ASN A 33 0.79 11.35 -42.10
CA ASN A 33 0.98 12.14 -43.32
C ASN A 33 -0.18 13.13 -43.53
N TYR A 34 -1.40 12.73 -43.23
CA TYR A 34 -2.56 13.62 -43.31
C TYR A 34 -2.38 14.83 -42.40
N ALA A 35 -2.07 14.63 -41.12
CA ALA A 35 -1.86 15.73 -40.18
C ALA A 35 -0.72 16.67 -40.61
N ALA A 36 0.37 16.11 -41.15
CA ALA A 36 1.48 16.89 -41.66
C ALA A 36 1.08 17.72 -42.90
N ASN A 37 0.36 17.12 -43.84
CA ASN A 37 -0.03 17.77 -45.10
C ASN A 37 -1.03 18.91 -44.92
N ILE A 38 -1.99 18.77 -43.99
CA ILE A 38 -2.97 19.83 -43.71
C ILE A 38 -2.47 20.85 -42.67
N GLN A 39 -1.24 20.67 -42.17
CA GLN A 39 -0.70 21.51 -41.10
C GLN A 39 -1.65 21.66 -39.90
N ALA A 40 -2.30 20.57 -39.49
CA ALA A 40 -3.29 20.54 -38.44
C ALA A 40 -2.79 21.09 -37.10
N ILE A 41 -1.47 21.02 -36.87
CA ILE A 41 -0.80 21.53 -35.68
C ILE A 41 0.19 22.60 -36.12
N PRO A 42 -0.09 23.89 -35.90
CA PRO A 42 0.76 24.99 -36.35
C PRO A 42 2.12 25.04 -35.62
N ASN A 43 2.15 24.55 -34.40
CA ASN A 43 3.37 24.51 -33.57
C ASN A 43 3.77 23.06 -33.26
N THR A 44 5.04 22.76 -33.42
CA THR A 44 5.62 21.48 -33.03
C THR A 44 6.55 21.68 -31.85
N TYR A 45 6.54 20.72 -30.95
CA TYR A 45 7.46 20.69 -29.81
C TYR A 45 8.51 19.61 -30.02
N ASN A 46 9.75 19.92 -29.69
CA ASN A 46 10.80 18.93 -29.60
C ASN A 46 11.02 18.60 -28.11
N VAL A 47 10.90 17.32 -27.76
CA VAL A 47 11.20 16.85 -26.43
C VAL A 47 12.57 16.21 -26.47
N GLU A 48 13.53 16.87 -25.86
CA GLU A 48 14.88 16.35 -25.72
C GLU A 48 14.94 15.14 -24.80
N PRO A 49 15.91 14.23 -24.98
CA PRO A 49 16.13 13.14 -24.05
C PRO A 49 16.39 13.65 -22.64
N ALA A 50 15.73 13.07 -21.66
CA ALA A 50 15.94 13.41 -20.26
C ALA A 50 17.34 12.97 -19.80
N HIS A 51 18.03 13.85 -19.06
CA HIS A 51 19.27 13.51 -18.38
C HIS A 51 18.95 12.74 -17.10
N GLN A 52 19.04 11.43 -17.17
CA GLN A 52 18.79 10.55 -16.03
C GLN A 52 20.08 9.82 -15.62
N PRO A 53 20.26 9.49 -14.34
CA PRO A 53 21.33 8.62 -13.86
C PRO A 53 21.36 7.31 -14.64
N LYS A 54 22.55 6.73 -14.80
CA LYS A 54 22.65 5.39 -15.41
C LYS A 54 22.07 4.33 -14.46
N GLY A 55 21.30 3.41 -15.00
CA GLY A 55 20.69 2.37 -14.19
C GLY A 55 19.66 1.54 -14.94
N LEU A 56 19.01 0.66 -14.22
CA LEU A 56 17.91 -0.12 -14.73
C LEU A 56 16.59 0.62 -14.49
N TYR A 57 15.87 0.89 -15.57
CA TYR A 57 14.61 1.62 -15.53
C TYR A 57 13.45 0.77 -16.03
N ARG A 58 12.29 1.02 -15.47
CA ARG A 58 11.02 0.50 -15.95
C ARG A 58 9.99 1.62 -15.97
N ASN A 59 9.11 1.64 -16.96
CA ASN A 59 7.89 2.44 -16.85
C ASN A 59 6.96 1.79 -15.84
N ILE A 60 6.54 2.55 -14.83
CA ILE A 60 5.65 2.09 -13.78
C ILE A 60 4.49 3.06 -13.61
N THR A 61 3.29 2.55 -13.34
CA THR A 61 2.14 3.36 -12.93
C THR A 61 2.12 3.52 -11.42
N GLY A 62 1.50 4.58 -10.90
CA GLY A 62 1.43 4.78 -9.46
C GLY A 62 0.72 3.65 -8.71
N ASN A 63 -0.34 3.08 -9.29
CA ASN A 63 -1.01 1.92 -8.69
C ASN A 63 -0.09 0.69 -8.62
N GLN A 64 0.70 0.43 -9.67
CA GLN A 64 1.71 -0.63 -9.63
C GLN A 64 2.80 -0.33 -8.61
N ALA A 65 3.30 0.89 -8.59
CA ALA A 65 4.33 1.32 -7.65
C ALA A 65 3.86 1.16 -6.20
N THR A 66 2.64 1.60 -5.89
CA THR A 66 2.01 1.40 -4.58
C THR A 66 1.96 -0.08 -4.20
N ALA A 67 1.45 -0.93 -5.09
CA ALA A 67 1.37 -2.37 -4.82
C ALA A 67 2.75 -3.00 -4.56
N TRP A 68 3.75 -2.60 -5.32
CA TRP A 68 5.12 -3.13 -5.17
C TRP A 68 5.83 -2.58 -3.92
N GLY A 69 5.55 -1.32 -3.54
CA GLY A 69 6.04 -0.75 -2.29
C GLY A 69 5.50 -1.50 -1.07
N LEU A 70 4.21 -1.86 -1.09
CA LEU A 70 3.58 -2.67 -0.05
C LEU A 70 4.15 -4.10 0.01
N LEU A 71 4.40 -4.72 -1.15
CA LEU A 71 5.06 -6.04 -1.20
C LEU A 71 6.49 -5.99 -0.65
N ALA A 72 7.24 -4.95 -1.02
CA ALA A 72 8.60 -4.74 -0.52
C ALA A 72 8.61 -4.51 1.00
N ALA A 73 7.64 -3.76 1.52
CA ALA A 73 7.48 -3.55 2.95
C ALA A 73 7.14 -4.85 3.69
N ALA A 74 6.23 -5.66 3.13
CA ALA A 74 5.87 -6.96 3.69
C ALA A 74 7.08 -7.90 3.75
N GLU A 75 7.90 -7.94 2.68
CA GLU A 75 9.15 -8.70 2.66
C GLU A 75 10.12 -8.21 3.73
N LYS A 76 10.30 -6.88 3.86
CA LYS A 76 11.21 -6.31 4.86
C LYS A 76 10.72 -6.47 6.30
N ALA A 77 9.42 -6.52 6.50
CA ALA A 77 8.81 -6.80 7.81
C ALA A 77 8.74 -8.31 8.12
N ASN A 78 9.04 -9.16 7.16
CA ASN A 78 8.82 -10.61 7.24
C ASN A 78 7.37 -10.98 7.60
N LEU A 79 6.41 -10.27 7.01
CA LEU A 79 4.99 -10.46 7.27
C LEU A 79 4.24 -10.86 6.00
N PRO A 80 3.20 -11.68 6.09
CA PRO A 80 2.29 -11.85 4.97
C PRO A 80 1.52 -10.54 4.71
N LEU A 81 1.37 -10.19 3.43
CA LEU A 81 0.58 -9.03 3.01
C LEU A 81 -0.89 -9.45 2.83
N PHE A 82 -1.80 -8.71 3.44
CA PHE A 82 -3.24 -8.86 3.22
C PHE A 82 -3.85 -7.56 2.70
N CYS A 83 -4.57 -7.63 1.59
CA CYS A 83 -5.33 -6.51 1.06
C CYS A 83 -6.82 -6.83 1.04
N GLY A 84 -7.59 -6.22 1.95
CA GLY A 84 -9.05 -6.27 1.97
C GLY A 84 -9.63 -5.00 1.34
N SER A 85 -10.26 -5.12 0.18
CA SER A 85 -10.72 -3.94 -0.55
C SER A 85 -12.01 -4.19 -1.34
N TYR A 86 -12.68 -3.10 -1.67
CA TYR A 86 -13.78 -3.05 -2.62
C TYR A 86 -13.30 -2.37 -3.91
N PRO A 87 -13.63 -2.93 -5.09
CA PRO A 87 -13.23 -2.33 -6.37
C PRO A 87 -13.85 -0.95 -6.57
N ILE A 88 -13.01 0.05 -6.71
CA ILE A 88 -13.40 1.43 -6.96
C ILE A 88 -12.39 2.14 -7.85
N THR A 89 -12.85 2.80 -8.91
CA THR A 89 -12.00 3.63 -9.76
C THR A 89 -11.58 4.90 -9.00
N PRO A 90 -10.27 5.25 -8.99
CA PRO A 90 -9.15 4.64 -9.74
C PRO A 90 -8.29 3.66 -8.92
N ALA A 91 -8.70 3.24 -7.73
CA ALA A 91 -7.89 2.44 -6.79
C ALA A 91 -7.81 0.94 -7.14
N THR A 92 -8.73 0.40 -7.94
CA THR A 92 -8.83 -1.03 -8.26
C THR A 92 -7.53 -1.64 -8.78
N GLY A 93 -6.74 -0.86 -9.53
CA GLY A 93 -5.47 -1.32 -10.09
C GLY A 93 -4.45 -1.80 -9.04
N ILE A 94 -4.53 -1.31 -7.80
CA ILE A 94 -3.66 -1.78 -6.71
C ILE A 94 -4.08 -3.20 -6.29
N LEU A 95 -5.38 -3.43 -6.09
CA LEU A 95 -5.90 -4.75 -5.73
C LEU A 95 -5.61 -5.78 -6.83
N GLU A 96 -5.79 -5.41 -8.09
CA GLU A 96 -5.50 -6.27 -9.25
C GLU A 96 -4.02 -6.63 -9.34
N GLU A 97 -3.13 -5.65 -9.15
CA GLU A 97 -1.69 -5.88 -9.14
C GLU A 97 -1.27 -6.80 -8.00
N LEU A 98 -1.77 -6.59 -6.78
CA LEU A 98 -1.49 -7.48 -5.65
C LEU A 98 -2.02 -8.91 -5.87
N ALA A 99 -3.16 -9.06 -6.54
CA ALA A 99 -3.77 -10.36 -6.78
C ALA A 99 -2.94 -11.29 -7.69
N ILE A 100 -2.07 -10.74 -8.54
CA ILE A 100 -1.18 -11.54 -9.38
C ILE A 100 0.09 -11.98 -8.65
N HIS A 101 0.42 -11.38 -7.50
CA HIS A 101 1.64 -11.63 -6.72
C HIS A 101 1.44 -12.60 -5.54
N LYS A 102 0.53 -13.57 -5.66
CA LYS A 102 0.27 -14.58 -4.63
C LYS A 102 1.51 -15.39 -4.23
N SER A 103 2.43 -15.60 -5.17
CA SER A 103 3.69 -16.30 -4.91
C SER A 103 4.65 -15.54 -4.00
N LEU A 104 4.43 -14.24 -3.81
CA LEU A 104 5.18 -13.38 -2.89
C LEU A 104 4.45 -13.20 -1.53
N GLY A 105 3.48 -14.05 -1.22
CA GLY A 105 2.76 -14.00 0.04
C GLY A 105 1.58 -13.02 0.08
N ALA A 106 1.24 -12.37 -1.04
CA ALA A 106 0.09 -11.47 -1.09
C ALA A 106 -1.24 -12.25 -1.03
N LYS A 107 -2.08 -11.90 -0.07
CA LYS A 107 -3.45 -12.36 0.08
C LYS A 107 -4.39 -11.20 -0.25
N THR A 108 -5.34 -11.42 -1.13
CA THR A 108 -6.30 -10.40 -1.53
C THR A 108 -7.72 -10.87 -1.32
N LEU A 109 -8.57 -10.00 -0.80
CA LEU A 109 -9.99 -10.23 -0.64
C LEU A 109 -10.76 -9.06 -1.25
N GLN A 110 -11.62 -9.38 -2.20
CA GLN A 110 -12.60 -8.44 -2.71
C GLN A 110 -13.86 -8.53 -1.85
N ALA A 111 -14.13 -7.46 -1.11
CA ALA A 111 -15.31 -7.35 -0.27
C ALA A 111 -16.53 -6.85 -1.07
N GLU A 112 -17.69 -6.90 -0.46
CA GLU A 112 -18.95 -6.45 -1.06
C GLU A 112 -19.13 -4.93 -1.03
N ASP A 113 -18.46 -4.26 -0.09
CA ASP A 113 -18.45 -2.79 0.06
C ASP A 113 -17.16 -2.31 0.76
N GLU A 114 -17.04 -1.01 0.91
CA GLU A 114 -15.88 -0.35 1.50
C GLU A 114 -15.74 -0.64 3.00
N ILE A 115 -16.84 -0.78 3.72
CA ILE A 115 -16.87 -1.06 5.17
C ILE A 115 -16.36 -2.48 5.40
N ALA A 116 -16.90 -3.46 4.68
CA ALA A 116 -16.43 -4.84 4.72
C ALA A 116 -14.95 -4.94 4.33
N GLY A 117 -14.51 -4.16 3.33
CA GLY A 117 -13.11 -4.11 2.90
C GLY A 117 -12.15 -3.73 4.03
N ILE A 118 -12.40 -2.61 4.71
CA ILE A 118 -11.54 -2.17 5.82
C ILE A 118 -11.67 -3.07 7.05
N CYS A 119 -12.87 -3.56 7.38
CA CYS A 119 -13.06 -4.45 8.53
C CYS A 119 -12.30 -5.77 8.37
N THR A 120 -12.24 -6.32 7.15
CA THR A 120 -11.43 -7.52 6.89
C THR A 120 -9.93 -7.23 6.99
N ALA A 121 -9.49 -6.04 6.59
CA ALA A 121 -8.10 -5.61 6.77
C ALA A 121 -7.74 -5.42 8.25
N ILE A 122 -8.62 -4.84 9.06
CA ILE A 122 -8.46 -4.74 10.52
C ILE A 122 -8.32 -6.13 11.14
N GLY A 123 -9.19 -7.07 10.77
CA GLY A 123 -9.07 -8.45 11.24
C GLY A 123 -7.77 -9.13 10.82
N ALA A 124 -7.27 -8.84 9.63
CA ALA A 124 -5.99 -9.35 9.16
C ALA A 124 -4.79 -8.71 9.90
N ALA A 125 -4.86 -7.42 10.23
CA ALA A 125 -3.87 -6.76 11.08
C ALA A 125 -3.82 -7.40 12.46
N PHE A 126 -4.97 -7.61 13.08
CA PHE A 126 -5.08 -8.30 14.36
C PHE A 126 -4.50 -9.72 14.32
N ALA A 127 -4.62 -10.40 13.18
CA ALA A 127 -4.06 -11.74 12.94
C ALA A 127 -2.59 -11.73 12.49
N GLY A 128 -1.87 -10.61 12.59
CA GLY A 128 -0.45 -10.55 12.33
C GLY A 128 -0.05 -10.43 10.85
N ASN A 129 -0.86 -9.78 10.03
CA ASN A 129 -0.49 -9.49 8.65
C ASN A 129 -0.18 -8.00 8.50
N LEU A 130 0.69 -7.63 7.55
CA LEU A 130 0.69 -6.28 7.02
C LEU A 130 -0.63 -6.08 6.27
N ALA A 131 -1.54 -5.33 6.87
CA ALA A 131 -2.88 -5.15 6.37
C ALA A 131 -3.03 -3.85 5.59
N VAL A 132 -3.75 -3.95 4.48
CA VAL A 132 -3.98 -2.84 3.56
C VAL A 132 -5.43 -2.82 3.12
N THR A 133 -5.98 -1.62 2.97
CA THR A 133 -7.23 -1.39 2.23
C THR A 133 -7.05 -0.25 1.24
N THR A 134 -7.68 -0.35 0.07
CA THR A 134 -7.61 0.67 -0.97
C THR A 134 -8.97 1.26 -1.23
N THR A 135 -9.03 2.55 -1.53
CA THR A 135 -10.29 3.24 -1.77
C THR A 135 -10.10 4.53 -2.59
N SER A 136 -11.14 5.31 -2.69
CA SER A 136 -11.20 6.67 -3.22
C SER A 136 -12.12 7.48 -2.31
N GLY A 137 -12.17 8.80 -2.43
CA GLY A 137 -12.87 9.71 -1.52
C GLY A 137 -14.23 9.25 -1.00
N PRO A 138 -15.19 8.78 -1.84
CA PRO A 138 -16.47 8.28 -1.34
C PRO A 138 -16.33 7.10 -0.40
N GLY A 139 -15.40 6.18 -0.69
CA GLY A 139 -15.17 5.02 0.17
C GLY A 139 -14.38 5.40 1.43
N LEU A 140 -13.52 6.42 1.38
CA LEU A 140 -12.87 6.96 2.57
C LEU A 140 -13.92 7.46 3.58
N SER A 141 -14.97 8.13 3.11
CA SER A 141 -16.10 8.56 3.94
C SER A 141 -16.78 7.38 4.63
N LEU A 142 -17.01 6.28 3.92
CA LEU A 142 -17.64 5.08 4.49
C LEU A 142 -16.75 4.34 5.48
N LYS A 143 -15.44 4.48 5.39
CA LYS A 143 -14.45 3.84 6.26
C LYS A 143 -14.18 4.61 7.56
N SER A 144 -14.77 5.80 7.77
CA SER A 144 -14.42 6.71 8.86
C SER A 144 -14.51 6.07 10.24
N GLU A 145 -15.56 5.31 10.53
CA GLU A 145 -15.73 4.63 11.82
C GLU A 145 -14.68 3.55 12.03
N ALA A 146 -14.47 2.71 11.02
CA ALA A 146 -13.49 1.62 11.08
C ALA A 146 -12.04 2.14 11.20
N MET A 147 -11.73 3.30 10.63
CA MET A 147 -10.43 3.97 10.86
C MET A 147 -10.28 4.35 12.33
N GLY A 148 -11.33 4.88 12.95
CA GLY A 148 -11.35 5.16 14.39
C GLY A 148 -11.16 3.90 15.23
N LEU A 149 -11.79 2.78 14.85
CA LEU A 149 -11.58 1.49 15.51
C LEU A 149 -10.11 1.05 15.42
N ALA A 150 -9.47 1.17 14.25
CA ALA A 150 -8.06 0.81 14.10
C ALA A 150 -7.14 1.67 14.99
N VAL A 151 -7.43 2.96 15.17
CA VAL A 151 -6.72 3.83 16.11
C VAL A 151 -6.93 3.38 17.56
N MET A 152 -8.17 3.12 17.96
CA MET A 152 -8.50 2.71 19.32
C MET A 152 -7.91 1.35 19.71
N THR A 153 -7.74 0.47 18.74
CA THR A 153 -7.17 -0.87 18.94
C THR A 153 -5.68 -0.95 18.64
N GLU A 154 -5.05 0.19 18.35
CA GLU A 154 -3.61 0.28 18.05
C GLU A 154 -3.16 -0.71 16.96
N LEU A 155 -3.96 -0.89 15.91
CA LEU A 155 -3.68 -1.82 14.84
C LEU A 155 -2.98 -1.15 13.65
N PRO A 156 -1.87 -1.71 13.18
CA PRO A 156 -1.17 -1.20 12.00
C PRO A 156 -2.02 -1.48 10.75
N LEU A 157 -2.36 -0.44 10.01
CA LEU A 157 -3.17 -0.54 8.83
C LEU A 157 -2.75 0.52 7.82
N VAL A 158 -2.54 0.15 6.56
CA VAL A 158 -2.35 1.13 5.48
C VAL A 158 -3.66 1.31 4.73
N ILE A 159 -4.12 2.56 4.68
CA ILE A 159 -5.32 2.95 3.94
C ILE A 159 -4.84 3.79 2.74
N VAL A 160 -4.98 3.25 1.54
CA VAL A 160 -4.61 3.99 0.32
C VAL A 160 -5.84 4.64 -0.28
N ASP A 161 -5.85 5.96 -0.28
CA ASP A 161 -6.90 6.75 -0.93
C ASP A 161 -6.38 7.30 -2.27
N VAL A 162 -6.85 6.70 -3.35
CA VAL A 162 -6.59 7.20 -4.70
C VAL A 162 -7.70 8.18 -5.06
N GLN A 163 -7.46 9.45 -4.78
CA GLN A 163 -8.45 10.54 -4.87
C GLN A 163 -9.04 10.68 -6.27
N ARG A 164 -10.28 11.11 -6.33
CA ARG A 164 -11.00 11.44 -7.55
C ARG A 164 -11.96 12.61 -7.33
N ALA A 165 -12.44 13.20 -8.42
CA ALA A 165 -13.35 14.33 -8.33
C ALA A 165 -14.64 13.98 -7.56
N GLY A 166 -14.96 14.80 -6.57
CA GLY A 166 -16.13 14.75 -5.70
C GLY A 166 -17.17 15.80 -6.08
N PRO A 167 -18.17 16.08 -5.22
CA PRO A 167 -18.54 15.36 -4.00
C PRO A 167 -19.33 14.07 -4.25
N SER A 168 -19.66 13.32 -3.18
CA SER A 168 -20.37 12.04 -3.21
C SER A 168 -19.61 11.01 -4.06
N THR A 169 -20.29 10.21 -4.87
CA THR A 169 -19.64 9.27 -5.79
C THR A 169 -18.79 9.97 -6.86
N GLY A 170 -19.02 11.25 -7.08
CA GLY A 170 -18.24 12.13 -7.93
C GLY A 170 -18.11 11.67 -9.37
N ILE A 171 -16.96 12.00 -9.99
CA ILE A 171 -16.62 11.64 -11.37
C ILE A 171 -15.42 10.72 -11.35
N PRO A 172 -15.60 9.40 -11.45
CA PRO A 172 -14.56 8.40 -11.17
C PRO A 172 -13.27 8.52 -11.99
N THR A 173 -13.35 9.09 -13.17
CA THR A 173 -12.22 9.23 -14.11
C THR A 173 -11.62 10.63 -14.15
N LYS A 174 -12.08 11.53 -13.28
CA LYS A 174 -11.54 12.88 -13.17
C LYS A 174 -10.65 13.00 -11.94
N THR A 175 -9.50 13.61 -12.16
CA THR A 175 -8.50 13.84 -11.13
C THR A 175 -8.91 15.02 -10.25
N GLU A 176 -8.74 14.86 -8.96
CA GLU A 176 -8.93 15.90 -7.96
C GLU A 176 -8.17 15.51 -6.69
N GLN A 177 -7.76 16.48 -5.89
CA GLN A 177 -7.01 16.29 -4.65
C GLN A 177 -7.71 17.02 -3.50
N THR A 178 -8.94 16.64 -3.19
CA THR A 178 -9.81 17.35 -2.22
C THR A 178 -10.07 16.59 -0.92
N ASP A 179 -9.52 15.38 -0.78
CA ASP A 179 -9.81 14.52 0.36
C ASP A 179 -8.92 14.80 1.59
N LEU A 180 -7.94 15.72 1.49
CA LEU A 180 -6.98 16.00 2.56
C LEU A 180 -7.65 16.39 3.89
N ASN A 181 -8.64 17.27 3.86
CA ASN A 181 -9.33 17.68 5.09
C ASN A 181 -10.12 16.54 5.71
N GLN A 182 -10.73 15.69 4.89
CA GLN A 182 -11.38 14.47 5.36
C GLN A 182 -10.36 13.48 5.93
N ALA A 183 -9.22 13.32 5.28
CA ALA A 183 -8.13 12.46 5.76
C ALA A 183 -7.59 12.93 7.11
N LEU A 184 -7.48 14.24 7.34
CA LEU A 184 -6.97 14.80 8.59
C LEU A 184 -8.02 14.85 9.71
N TYR A 185 -9.27 15.21 9.37
CA TYR A 185 -10.28 15.61 10.37
C TYR A 185 -11.61 14.86 10.26
N GLY A 186 -11.77 14.00 9.27
CA GLY A 186 -13.07 13.39 8.91
C GLY A 186 -13.51 12.22 9.79
N ARG A 187 -13.17 12.21 11.08
CA ARG A 187 -13.54 11.15 12.04
C ARG A 187 -14.17 11.73 13.29
N ASN A 188 -14.95 10.92 13.99
CA ASN A 188 -15.51 11.32 15.28
C ASN A 188 -14.47 11.17 16.40
N GLY A 189 -14.59 11.99 17.43
CA GLY A 189 -13.70 12.00 18.58
C GLY A 189 -12.26 12.44 18.26
N GLU A 190 -11.36 12.27 19.21
CA GLU A 190 -9.93 12.45 19.00
C GLU A 190 -9.36 11.21 18.32
N CYS A 191 -9.04 11.34 17.06
CA CYS A 191 -8.55 10.24 16.24
C CYS A 191 -7.40 10.73 15.33
N PRO A 192 -6.24 11.05 15.92
CA PRO A 192 -5.08 11.46 15.15
C PRO A 192 -4.57 10.30 14.30
N MET A 193 -4.28 10.57 13.03
CA MET A 193 -3.71 9.62 12.10
C MET A 193 -2.56 10.23 11.34
N VAL A 194 -1.60 9.41 10.97
CA VAL A 194 -0.56 9.81 10.02
C VAL A 194 -1.17 9.88 8.62
N VAL A 195 -1.04 11.03 7.98
CA VAL A 195 -1.47 11.24 6.59
C VAL A 195 -0.24 11.57 5.75
N MET A 196 -0.02 10.77 4.74
CA MET A 196 1.09 10.91 3.78
C MET A 196 0.52 11.13 2.38
N ALA A 197 1.33 11.70 1.49
CA ALA A 197 0.96 11.86 0.08
C ALA A 197 2.14 11.51 -0.81
N ALA A 198 1.88 10.78 -1.89
CA ALA A 198 2.83 10.58 -2.97
C ALA A 198 2.79 11.77 -3.94
N HIS A 199 3.92 12.10 -4.55
CA HIS A 199 4.04 13.25 -5.47
C HIS A 199 4.25 12.85 -6.94
N SER A 200 4.60 11.61 -7.22
CA SER A 200 4.75 11.09 -8.58
C SER A 200 4.40 9.60 -8.67
N PRO A 201 4.18 9.04 -9.87
CA PRO A 201 3.96 7.61 -10.04
C PRO A 201 5.08 6.73 -9.45
N ALA A 202 6.35 7.11 -9.64
CA ALA A 202 7.48 6.37 -9.08
C ALA A 202 7.55 6.50 -7.56
N ASP A 203 7.31 7.70 -7.03
CA ASP A 203 7.29 7.97 -5.59
C ASP A 203 6.21 7.16 -4.83
N CYS A 204 5.16 6.73 -5.52
CA CYS A 204 4.16 5.86 -4.91
C CYS A 204 4.76 4.58 -4.31
N PHE A 205 5.91 4.10 -4.81
CA PHE A 205 6.62 2.96 -4.25
C PHE A 205 7.18 3.29 -2.86
N ASP A 206 7.96 4.36 -2.77
CA ASP A 206 8.59 4.77 -1.51
C ASP A 206 7.56 5.25 -0.49
N ALA A 207 6.54 5.98 -0.94
CA ALA A 207 5.44 6.42 -0.09
C ALA A 207 4.66 5.24 0.51
N ALA A 208 4.37 4.20 -0.27
CA ALA A 208 3.69 3.00 0.20
C ALA A 208 4.56 2.17 1.15
N PHE A 209 5.86 2.03 0.84
CA PHE A 209 6.82 1.38 1.72
C PHE A 209 6.89 2.09 3.08
N ASN A 210 7.07 3.41 3.06
CA ASN A 210 7.16 4.21 4.27
C ASN A 210 5.85 4.26 5.06
N ALA A 211 4.69 4.28 4.40
CA ALA A 211 3.40 4.18 5.06
C ALA A 211 3.27 2.87 5.85
N ALA A 212 3.66 1.75 5.24
CA ALA A 212 3.67 0.45 5.89
C ALA A 212 4.68 0.40 7.05
N LYS A 213 5.89 0.95 6.86
CA LYS A 213 6.90 1.05 7.90
C LYS A 213 6.37 1.83 9.11
N ILE A 214 5.84 3.03 8.89
CA ILE A 214 5.29 3.88 9.96
C ILE A 214 4.12 3.18 10.66
N ALA A 215 3.21 2.55 9.90
CA ALA A 215 2.08 1.84 10.50
C ALA A 215 2.54 0.76 11.48
N LEU A 216 3.54 -0.02 11.09
CA LEU A 216 4.09 -1.11 11.91
C LEU A 216 4.94 -0.59 13.08
N GLU A 217 5.78 0.41 12.87
CA GLU A 217 6.65 0.96 13.93
C GLU A 217 5.89 1.70 15.02
N HIS A 218 4.77 2.32 14.67
CA HIS A 218 3.99 3.15 15.59
C HIS A 218 2.64 2.57 15.98
N MET A 219 2.32 1.36 15.51
CA MET A 219 1.07 0.68 15.85
C MET A 219 -0.16 1.54 15.59
N THR A 220 -0.24 2.13 14.43
CA THR A 220 -1.27 3.08 14.08
C THR A 220 -1.68 2.93 12.60
N PRO A 221 -2.92 3.21 12.25
CA PRO A 221 -3.28 3.31 10.85
C PRO A 221 -2.59 4.51 10.20
N VAL A 222 -2.15 4.33 8.96
CA VAL A 222 -1.56 5.37 8.11
C VAL A 222 -2.41 5.52 6.86
N LEU A 223 -2.79 6.75 6.54
CA LEU A 223 -3.53 7.08 5.34
C LEU A 223 -2.57 7.63 4.28
N LEU A 224 -2.47 6.93 3.16
CA LEU A 224 -1.67 7.32 2.01
C LEU A 224 -2.57 7.91 0.93
N LEU A 225 -2.39 9.19 0.66
CA LEU A 225 -3.06 9.91 -0.41
C LEU A 225 -2.27 9.78 -1.71
N THR A 226 -2.94 9.31 -2.73
CA THR A 226 -2.55 9.46 -4.14
C THR A 226 -3.71 10.09 -4.90
N GLU A 227 -3.71 10.06 -6.22
CA GLU A 227 -4.87 10.51 -7.00
C GLU A 227 -4.89 9.86 -8.40
N GLY A 228 -5.98 10.04 -9.13
CA GLY A 228 -6.23 9.34 -10.37
C GLY A 228 -5.18 9.54 -11.47
N PHE A 229 -4.53 10.70 -11.52
CA PHE A 229 -3.44 10.93 -12.47
C PHE A 229 -2.17 10.16 -12.05
N LEU A 230 -1.78 10.24 -10.78
CA LEU A 230 -0.62 9.49 -10.28
C LEU A 230 -0.86 7.98 -10.40
N GLY A 231 -2.04 7.52 -10.00
CA GLY A 231 -2.38 6.10 -9.99
C GLY A 231 -2.33 5.44 -11.38
N ASN A 232 -2.81 6.13 -12.39
CA ASN A 232 -2.90 5.62 -13.77
C ASN A 232 -1.80 6.18 -14.69
N GLY A 233 -1.18 7.30 -14.34
CA GLY A 233 -0.03 7.86 -15.05
C GLY A 233 1.19 6.96 -14.92
N SER A 234 2.12 7.08 -15.85
CA SER A 234 3.36 6.31 -15.81
C SER A 234 4.57 7.19 -16.03
N GLU A 235 5.66 6.86 -15.37
CA GLU A 235 6.96 7.49 -15.58
C GLU A 235 8.09 6.45 -15.57
N PRO A 236 9.28 6.80 -16.08
CA PRO A 236 10.46 5.96 -15.94
C PRO A 236 10.89 5.90 -14.46
N TRP A 237 10.76 4.75 -13.86
CA TRP A 237 11.20 4.48 -12.50
C TRP A 237 12.55 3.79 -12.50
N HIS A 238 13.50 4.35 -11.79
CA HIS A 238 14.80 3.71 -11.52
C HIS A 238 14.55 2.61 -10.49
N ILE A 239 14.76 1.35 -10.88
CA ILE A 239 14.53 0.22 -9.99
C ILE A 239 15.53 0.29 -8.84
N PRO A 240 15.07 0.47 -7.59
CA PRO A 240 15.95 0.59 -6.44
C PRO A 240 16.56 -0.77 -6.08
N SER A 241 17.66 -0.72 -5.34
CA SER A 241 18.18 -1.91 -4.69
C SER A 241 17.42 -2.16 -3.39
N MET A 242 16.94 -3.38 -3.18
CA MET A 242 16.33 -3.74 -1.90
C MET A 242 17.29 -3.67 -0.70
N LYS A 243 18.59 -3.51 -0.97
CA LYS A 243 19.58 -3.25 0.09
C LYS A 243 19.50 -1.83 0.65
N ASP A 244 18.90 -0.91 -0.10
CA ASP A 244 18.72 0.49 0.32
C ASP A 244 17.51 0.64 1.28
N TYR A 245 16.72 -0.42 1.45
CA TYR A 245 15.57 -0.47 2.35
C TYR A 245 15.92 -1.29 3.59
N THR A 246 15.80 -0.66 4.75
CA THR A 246 16.06 -1.29 6.05
C THR A 246 15.00 -2.35 6.34
N TYR A 247 15.42 -3.41 7.03
CA TYR A 247 14.48 -4.33 7.66
C TYR A 247 13.85 -3.63 8.85
N PHE A 248 12.58 -3.86 9.09
CA PHE A 248 11.91 -3.48 10.31
C PHE A 248 11.18 -4.70 10.85
N LEU A 249 11.27 -4.87 12.13
CA LEU A 249 10.64 -5.99 12.82
C LEU A 249 9.34 -5.54 13.43
N TRP A 250 8.38 -6.37 13.14
CA TRP A 250 7.14 -6.40 13.84
C TRP A 250 7.21 -7.53 14.87
N VAL A 251 7.21 -7.20 16.13
CA VAL A 251 7.16 -8.18 17.20
C VAL A 251 5.76 -8.12 17.77
N LEU A 252 5.02 -9.21 17.58
CA LEU A 252 3.84 -9.45 18.39
C LEU A 252 4.34 -9.65 19.82
N GLY A 253 4.41 -8.59 20.56
CA GLY A 253 5.10 -8.64 21.83
C GLY A 253 4.36 -7.89 22.88
N GLU A 254 4.12 -8.60 23.92
CA GLU A 254 3.95 -8.00 25.20
C GLU A 254 5.13 -7.11 25.47
N LYS A 255 4.88 -5.84 25.70
CA LYS A 255 5.85 -5.07 26.44
C LYS A 255 5.74 -5.54 27.89
N TYR A 256 6.72 -6.32 28.33
CA TYR A 256 6.92 -6.50 29.75
C TYR A 256 7.37 -5.19 30.33
N TYR A 257 6.53 -4.60 31.09
CA TYR A 257 6.94 -3.60 32.03
C TYR A 257 7.20 -4.32 33.33
N ALA A 258 8.42 -4.12 33.85
CA ALA A 258 8.89 -4.64 35.10
C ALA A 258 7.80 -5.32 35.94
N ALA A 259 7.73 -6.57 35.79
CA ALA A 259 7.14 -7.66 36.56
C ALA A 259 5.77 -7.49 37.22
N GLU A 260 5.34 -6.31 37.56
CA GLU A 260 4.15 -6.14 38.40
C GLU A 260 3.01 -5.36 37.75
N ASP A 261 3.28 -4.65 36.65
CA ASP A 261 2.33 -3.74 36.02
C ASP A 261 2.26 -3.89 34.53
N TRP A 262 1.96 -5.07 34.01
CA TRP A 262 1.79 -5.11 32.60
C TRP A 262 0.35 -5.25 32.14
N TYR A 263 0.11 -4.60 31.05
CA TYR A 263 -1.17 -4.59 30.38
C TYR A 263 -0.98 -5.18 29.01
N CYS A 264 -1.66 -6.26 28.74
CA CYS A 264 -1.85 -6.78 27.41
C CYS A 264 -3.04 -6.05 26.80
N TYR A 265 -2.77 -5.04 25.99
CA TYR A 265 -3.71 -4.67 24.96
C TYR A 265 -3.57 -5.69 23.84
N ASN A 266 -4.67 -6.28 23.42
CA ASN A 266 -4.71 -7.27 22.35
C ASN A 266 -3.83 -6.84 21.18
N GLY A 267 -2.73 -7.55 20.97
CA GLY A 267 -1.86 -7.30 19.85
C GLY A 267 -0.98 -6.06 19.94
N ILE A 268 -0.34 -5.82 21.08
CA ILE A 268 0.74 -4.82 21.12
C ILE A 268 1.90 -5.33 20.30
N PHE A 269 2.23 -4.54 19.31
CA PHE A 269 3.29 -4.82 18.38
C PHE A 269 4.42 -3.81 18.61
N ALA A 270 5.62 -4.26 18.79
CA ALA A 270 6.78 -3.40 18.79
C ALA A 270 7.52 -3.61 17.47
N VAL A 271 7.70 -2.54 16.73
CA VAL A 271 8.56 -2.56 15.56
C VAL A 271 9.89 -1.94 15.97
N ALA A 272 10.97 -2.67 15.74
CA ALA A 272 12.32 -2.18 15.96
C ALA A 272 13.11 -2.26 14.66
N GLU A 273 13.87 -1.23 14.35
CA GLU A 273 14.94 -1.37 13.37
C GLU A 273 15.92 -2.43 13.89
N LEU A 274 16.22 -3.42 13.07
CA LEU A 274 17.26 -4.38 13.41
C LEU A 274 18.61 -3.68 13.37
N PRO A 275 19.35 -3.65 14.47
CA PRO A 275 20.76 -3.31 14.40
C PRO A 275 21.46 -4.33 13.49
N GLU A 276 22.44 -3.88 12.72
CA GLU A 276 23.21 -4.74 11.79
C GLU A 276 23.96 -5.89 12.48
N ASP A 277 24.05 -5.88 13.80
CA ASP A 277 24.81 -6.81 14.61
C ASP A 277 23.95 -7.65 15.58
N ASN A 278 23.66 -8.85 15.17
CA ASN A 278 23.45 -10.06 16.00
C ASN A 278 22.38 -10.07 17.12
N LYS A 279 21.29 -9.36 17.02
CA LYS A 279 20.10 -9.69 17.82
C LYS A 279 19.19 -10.77 17.20
N TRP A 280 19.63 -11.34 16.08
CA TRP A 280 18.91 -12.38 15.36
C TRP A 280 18.73 -13.69 16.14
N ASP A 281 19.70 -14.07 16.96
CA ASP A 281 19.65 -15.38 17.62
C ASP A 281 18.53 -15.48 18.66
N SER A 282 18.18 -14.37 19.31
CA SER A 282 17.04 -14.33 20.22
C SER A 282 15.70 -14.18 19.50
N LEU A 283 15.70 -13.62 18.30
CA LEU A 283 14.50 -13.40 17.47
C LEU A 283 14.21 -14.58 16.55
N GLN A 284 15.22 -15.36 16.14
CA GLN A 284 15.00 -16.63 15.43
C GLN A 284 14.25 -17.68 16.28
N ALA A 285 14.28 -17.56 17.60
CA ALA A 285 13.47 -18.38 18.47
C ALA A 285 11.97 -18.02 18.39
N LEU A 286 11.64 -16.75 18.12
CA LEU A 286 10.27 -16.26 17.91
C LEU A 286 9.72 -16.68 16.55
N ASP A 287 10.59 -16.84 15.54
CA ASP A 287 10.22 -17.23 14.17
C ASP A 287 9.74 -18.70 14.07
N ARG A 288 10.01 -19.51 15.10
CA ARG A 288 9.62 -20.93 15.09
C ARG A 288 8.22 -21.21 15.60
N ASP A 289 7.67 -20.34 16.43
CA ASP A 289 6.29 -20.44 16.88
C ASP A 289 5.77 -19.04 17.28
N PRO A 290 4.98 -18.41 16.40
CA PRO A 290 4.45 -17.05 16.64
C PRO A 290 3.47 -16.96 17.81
N ASN A 291 3.12 -18.11 18.44
CA ASN A 291 2.25 -18.15 19.60
C ASN A 291 3.01 -18.18 20.92
N TYR A 292 4.33 -18.17 20.90
CA TYR A 292 5.16 -18.27 22.11
C TYR A 292 6.14 -17.11 22.22
N LEU A 293 6.13 -16.46 23.35
CA LEU A 293 7.15 -15.51 23.77
C LEU A 293 8.18 -16.23 24.66
N VAL A 294 9.45 -15.93 24.47
CA VAL A 294 10.51 -16.47 25.33
C VAL A 294 10.83 -15.44 26.40
N LYS A 295 10.65 -15.83 27.66
CA LYS A 295 11.11 -15.05 28.79
C LYS A 295 12.63 -14.93 28.82
N PRO A 296 13.20 -13.92 29.51
CA PRO A 296 14.65 -13.79 29.66
C PRO A 296 15.36 -15.00 30.28
N ASP A 297 14.62 -15.86 30.98
CA ASP A 297 15.09 -17.11 31.57
C ASP A 297 14.99 -18.33 30.62
N GLY A 298 14.52 -18.12 29.39
CA GLY A 298 14.37 -19.16 28.38
C GLY A 298 13.06 -19.96 28.44
N GLU A 299 12.13 -19.61 29.31
CA GLU A 299 10.80 -20.21 29.30
C GLU A 299 9.89 -19.57 28.22
N TYR A 300 9.10 -20.38 27.55
CA TYR A 300 8.10 -19.93 26.61
C TYR A 300 6.82 -19.48 27.33
N MET A 301 6.29 -18.33 26.95
CA MET A 301 4.99 -17.89 27.39
C MET A 301 3.98 -18.02 26.25
N VAL A 302 2.87 -18.65 26.54
CA VAL A 302 1.71 -18.60 25.67
C VAL A 302 1.05 -17.23 25.90
N PRO A 303 0.87 -16.39 24.87
CA PRO A 303 0.08 -15.18 25.03
C PRO A 303 -1.34 -15.61 25.45
N GLU A 304 -1.74 -15.31 26.68
CA GLU A 304 -3.16 -15.36 27.02
C GLU A 304 -3.82 -14.21 26.27
N ILE A 305 -4.40 -14.53 25.12
CA ILE A 305 -5.28 -13.60 24.42
C ILE A 305 -6.54 -13.48 25.28
N ASN A 306 -6.55 -12.49 26.16
CA ASN A 306 -7.73 -12.18 26.90
C ASN A 306 -8.71 -11.41 26.01
N MET A 307 -9.53 -12.16 25.29
CA MET A 307 -10.54 -11.64 24.36
C MET A 307 -11.58 -10.73 25.03
N ASN A 308 -11.57 -10.61 26.35
CA ASN A 308 -12.53 -9.81 27.08
C ASN A 308 -12.10 -8.37 27.34
N MET A 309 -10.89 -7.96 26.92
CA MET A 309 -10.36 -6.61 27.18
C MET A 309 -10.55 -6.14 28.64
N SER A 310 -10.65 -7.08 29.59
CA SER A 310 -10.82 -6.75 30.99
C SER A 310 -9.44 -6.51 31.59
N LEU A 311 -9.20 -5.31 31.96
CA LEU A 311 -8.08 -4.98 32.84
C LEU A 311 -8.18 -5.76 34.14
N PRO A 312 -7.05 -6.08 34.83
CA PRO A 312 -7.12 -6.71 36.13
C PRO A 312 -8.05 -5.95 37.08
N ALA A 313 -8.83 -6.68 37.87
CA ALA A 313 -9.86 -6.10 38.71
C ALA A 313 -9.36 -5.05 39.72
N ASN A 314 -8.06 -4.92 39.89
CA ASN A 314 -7.41 -4.01 40.83
C ASN A 314 -6.83 -2.76 40.17
N ASP A 315 -7.03 -2.56 38.89
CA ASP A 315 -6.51 -1.36 38.22
C ASP A 315 -7.55 -0.24 38.25
N GLU A 316 -7.17 0.89 38.87
CA GLU A 316 -8.03 2.07 38.92
C GLU A 316 -8.45 2.59 37.54
N ARG A 317 -7.75 2.18 36.48
CA ARG A 317 -8.09 2.47 35.09
C ARG A 317 -9.22 1.63 34.53
N ASN A 318 -9.69 0.60 35.27
CA ASN A 318 -10.87 -0.20 34.93
C ASN A 318 -12.20 0.50 35.26
N SER A 319 -12.16 1.75 35.67
CA SER A 319 -13.34 2.53 36.06
C SER A 319 -13.91 3.38 34.91
N PHE A 320 -13.92 2.87 33.69
CA PHE A 320 -14.66 3.45 32.58
C PHE A 320 -15.64 2.46 31.98
#